data_0aa1969837d27e68a2508543aece8d69
#
_entry.id   0aa1969837d27e68a2508543aece8d69
#
_cell.length_a   1.000
_cell.length_b   1.000
_cell.length_c   1.000
_cell.angle_alpha   90.00
_cell.angle_beta   90.00
_cell.angle_gamma   90.00
#
_symmetry.space_group_name_H-M   'P 1'
#
loop_
_entity.id
_entity.type
_entity.pdbx_description
1 polymer ?
#
loop_
_entity_poly.entity_id
_entity_poly.type
_entity_poly.pdbx_seq_one_letter_code
_entity_poly.pdbx_strand_id
1 'polypeptide(L)'
;MKKIYDVIIIGAGPAGLFAAYELIEHNKKLNILLLDEGKFAENRFCPMSQNNGKCLNCKPCNILSGYGGAGTFSDGKLNFIPRLGKSDLYKYLSISEAEELIDYTEKVFNKFN
;
A
#
# COMPACT_ATOMS: atom_id res chain seq x y z
N MET A 1 11.32 -18.52 -22.68
CA MET A 1 11.62 -19.04 -21.33
C MET A 1 10.47 -18.67 -20.39
N LYS A 2 9.96 -19.61 -19.59
CA LYS A 2 9.00 -19.29 -18.51
C LYS A 2 9.72 -18.46 -17.46
N LYS A 3 9.18 -17.28 -17.12
CA LYS A 3 9.65 -16.51 -15.95
C LYS A 3 9.26 -17.28 -14.69
N ILE A 4 10.23 -17.57 -13.84
CA ILE A 4 10.01 -18.16 -12.53
C ILE A 4 10.13 -17.04 -11.50
N TYR A 5 9.19 -16.96 -10.59
CA TYR A 5 9.19 -16.00 -9.49
C TYR A 5 9.41 -16.74 -8.17
N ASP A 6 10.23 -16.19 -7.30
CA ASP A 6 10.48 -16.72 -5.95
C ASP A 6 9.32 -16.38 -5.01
N VAL A 7 8.71 -15.18 -5.23
CA VAL A 7 7.59 -14.70 -4.42
C VAL A 7 6.54 -14.05 -5.32
N ILE A 8 5.29 -14.32 -5.03
CA ILE A 8 4.14 -13.63 -5.66
C ILE A 8 3.36 -12.93 -4.55
N ILE A 9 3.18 -11.61 -4.69
CA ILE A 9 2.40 -10.78 -3.77
C ILE A 9 1.13 -10.35 -4.51
N ILE A 10 -0.02 -10.58 -3.90
CA ILE A 10 -1.33 -10.19 -4.47
C ILE A 10 -1.86 -9.02 -3.66
N GLY A 11 -2.06 -7.89 -4.34
CA GLY A 11 -2.45 -6.61 -3.78
C GLY A 11 -1.26 -5.66 -3.66
N ALA A 12 -1.29 -4.56 -4.43
CA ALA A 12 -0.27 -3.52 -4.44
C ALA A 12 -0.68 -2.28 -3.60
N GLY A 13 -1.46 -2.48 -2.56
CA GLY A 13 -1.69 -1.49 -1.52
C GLY A 13 -0.49 -1.36 -0.58
N PRO A 14 -0.55 -0.53 0.48
CA PRO A 14 0.58 -0.30 1.38
C PRO A 14 1.22 -1.59 1.91
N ALA A 15 0.42 -2.56 2.35
CA ALA A 15 0.94 -3.83 2.88
C ALA A 15 1.75 -4.61 1.85
N GLY A 16 1.24 -4.75 0.62
CA GLY A 16 1.96 -5.47 -0.45
C GLY A 16 3.21 -4.74 -0.92
N LEU A 17 3.17 -3.41 -0.97
CA LEU A 17 4.33 -2.59 -1.32
C LEU A 17 5.43 -2.70 -0.25
N PHE A 18 5.09 -2.60 1.03
CA PHE A 18 6.04 -2.79 2.13
C PHE A 18 6.60 -4.22 2.15
N ALA A 19 5.77 -5.25 1.92
CA ALA A 19 6.25 -6.63 1.83
C ALA A 19 7.26 -6.81 0.69
N ALA A 20 6.98 -6.26 -0.49
CA ALA A 20 7.91 -6.30 -1.61
C ALA A 20 9.21 -5.54 -1.31
N TYR A 21 9.10 -4.36 -0.70
CA TYR A 21 10.23 -3.53 -0.30
C TYR A 21 11.14 -4.28 0.67
N GLU A 22 10.60 -4.84 1.75
CA GLU A 22 11.34 -5.59 2.75
C GLU A 22 12.05 -6.81 2.14
N LEU A 23 11.35 -7.58 1.33
CA LEU A 23 11.94 -8.74 0.68
C LEU A 23 13.15 -8.36 -0.19
N ILE A 24 13.07 -7.25 -0.92
CA ILE A 24 14.17 -6.77 -1.78
C ILE A 24 15.32 -6.21 -0.93
N GLU A 25 15.05 -5.48 0.15
CA GLU A 25 16.09 -4.97 1.04
C GLU A 25 16.87 -6.12 1.70
N HIS A 26 16.18 -7.21 2.08
CA HIS A 26 16.82 -8.38 2.67
C HIS A 26 17.52 -9.29 1.65
N ASN A 27 16.98 -9.41 0.44
CA ASN A 27 17.59 -10.25 -0.59
C ASN A 27 17.31 -9.71 -2.01
N LYS A 28 18.27 -8.96 -2.53
CA LYS A 28 18.21 -8.34 -3.87
C LYS A 28 18.18 -9.34 -5.04
N LYS A 29 18.36 -10.63 -4.78
CA LYS A 29 18.33 -11.68 -5.83
C LYS A 29 16.94 -12.26 -6.05
N LEU A 30 15.97 -11.93 -5.21
CA LEU A 30 14.60 -12.43 -5.34
C LEU A 30 13.92 -11.86 -6.59
N ASN A 31 13.30 -12.76 -7.35
CA ASN A 31 12.37 -12.40 -8.42
C ASN A 31 10.96 -12.29 -7.82
N ILE A 32 10.51 -11.08 -7.58
CA ILE A 32 9.21 -10.83 -6.97
C ILE A 32 8.23 -10.39 -8.05
N LEU A 33 7.03 -11.00 -8.04
CA LEU A 33 5.89 -10.56 -8.82
C LEU A 33 4.86 -9.94 -7.90
N LEU A 34 4.61 -8.64 -8.09
CA LEU A 34 3.54 -7.91 -7.40
C LEU A 34 2.38 -7.71 -8.35
N LEU A 35 1.20 -8.19 -7.98
CA LEU A 35 -0.02 -8.13 -8.78
C LEU A 35 -1.09 -7.30 -8.08
N ASP A 36 -1.83 -6.53 -8.87
CA ASP A 36 -3.04 -5.83 -8.40
C ASP A 36 -4.09 -5.86 -9.51
N GLU A 37 -5.37 -5.85 -9.14
CA GLU A 37 -6.47 -5.81 -10.10
C GLU A 37 -6.63 -4.44 -10.76
N GLY A 38 -6.16 -3.39 -10.10
CA GLY A 38 -6.25 -2.02 -10.58
C GLY A 38 -5.01 -1.57 -11.34
N LYS A 39 -5.02 -0.31 -11.75
CA LYS A 39 -4.00 0.30 -12.61
C LYS A 39 -2.88 0.94 -11.78
N PHE A 40 -1.79 1.31 -12.46
CA PHE A 40 -0.80 2.24 -11.91
C PHE A 40 -1.43 3.61 -11.61
N ALA A 41 -0.88 4.32 -10.63
CA ALA A 41 -1.47 5.57 -10.10
C ALA A 41 -1.77 6.60 -11.19
N GLU A 42 -0.87 6.80 -12.13
CA GLU A 42 -0.99 7.74 -13.27
C GLU A 42 -2.12 7.39 -14.24
N ASN A 43 -2.57 6.13 -14.24
CA ASN A 43 -3.64 5.64 -15.11
C ASN A 43 -4.98 5.47 -14.37
N ARG A 44 -5.02 5.88 -13.10
CA ARG A 44 -6.21 5.77 -12.26
C ARG A 44 -6.99 7.08 -12.30
N PHE A 45 -8.13 7.03 -12.92
CA PHE A 45 -9.04 8.17 -13.02
C PHE A 45 -10.44 7.78 -12.53
N CYS A 46 -11.02 8.56 -11.63
CA CYS A 46 -12.40 8.38 -11.18
C CYS A 46 -13.35 9.21 -12.05
N PRO A 47 -14.28 8.59 -12.78
CA PRO A 47 -15.20 9.32 -13.64
C PRO A 47 -16.26 10.11 -12.88
N MET A 48 -16.30 10.04 -11.55
CA MET A 48 -17.26 10.75 -10.71
C MET A 48 -17.20 12.27 -10.93
N SER A 49 -16.00 12.83 -11.17
CA SER A 49 -15.82 14.26 -11.46
C SER A 49 -16.51 14.70 -12.77
N GLN A 50 -16.62 13.79 -13.73
CA GLN A 50 -17.30 14.01 -15.01
C GLN A 50 -18.79 13.66 -14.98
N ASN A 51 -19.25 13.04 -13.89
CA ASN A 51 -20.63 12.57 -13.72
C ASN A 51 -21.35 13.30 -12.58
N ASN A 52 -21.22 14.62 -12.52
CA ASN A 52 -21.87 15.48 -11.52
C ASN A 52 -21.71 14.96 -10.06
N GLY A 53 -20.53 14.41 -9.73
CA GLY A 53 -20.24 13.87 -8.40
C GLY A 53 -20.89 12.51 -8.09
N LYS A 54 -21.56 11.86 -9.05
CA LYS A 54 -22.19 10.55 -8.82
C LYS A 54 -21.23 9.41 -9.12
N CYS A 55 -21.12 8.48 -8.16
CA CYS A 55 -20.31 7.27 -8.32
C CYS A 55 -20.94 6.33 -9.37
N LEU A 56 -20.11 5.81 -10.29
CA LEU A 56 -20.51 4.85 -11.32
C LEU A 56 -20.29 3.37 -10.90
N ASN A 57 -19.88 3.11 -9.68
CA ASN A 57 -19.59 1.75 -9.15
C ASN A 57 -18.67 0.93 -10.07
N CYS A 58 -17.58 1.56 -10.56
CA CYS A 58 -16.61 0.91 -11.44
C CYS A 58 -16.01 -0.34 -10.79
N LYS A 59 -15.73 -1.36 -11.61
CA LYS A 59 -15.06 -2.61 -11.17
C LYS A 59 -13.88 -2.90 -12.09
N PRO A 60 -12.63 -2.83 -11.58
CA PRO A 60 -12.25 -2.37 -10.24
C PRO A 60 -12.48 -0.86 -10.04
N CYS A 61 -12.62 -0.45 -8.77
CA CYS A 61 -12.75 0.95 -8.42
C CYS A 61 -11.38 1.66 -8.55
N ASN A 62 -11.29 2.67 -9.41
CA ASN A 62 -10.03 3.38 -9.66
C ASN A 62 -9.50 4.18 -8.45
N ILE A 63 -10.32 4.41 -7.42
CA ILE A 63 -9.86 5.05 -6.17
C ILE A 63 -9.32 4.02 -5.18
N LEU A 64 -9.96 2.84 -5.08
CA LEU A 64 -9.63 1.85 -4.06
C LEU A 64 -8.60 0.83 -4.53
N SER A 65 -8.70 0.38 -5.80
CA SER A 65 -7.85 -0.66 -6.37
C SER A 65 -6.74 -0.07 -7.21
N GLY A 66 -5.57 -0.72 -7.19
CA GLY A 66 -4.39 -0.36 -7.96
C GLY A 66 -3.18 -0.05 -7.09
N TYR A 67 -2.07 0.18 -7.74
CA TYR A 67 -0.79 0.43 -7.08
C TYR A 67 -0.85 1.68 -6.19
N GLY A 68 -0.41 1.52 -4.94
CA GLY A 68 -0.55 2.51 -3.88
C GLY A 68 -1.85 2.39 -3.07
N GLY A 69 -2.84 1.61 -3.56
CA GLY A 69 -4.13 1.43 -2.89
C GLY A 69 -4.95 2.73 -2.79
N ALA A 70 -5.87 2.78 -1.84
CA ALA A 70 -6.73 3.95 -1.61
C ALA A 70 -5.96 5.18 -1.12
N GLY A 71 -4.82 4.98 -0.45
CA GLY A 71 -3.97 6.05 0.08
C GLY A 71 -3.40 6.99 -0.99
N THR A 72 -3.24 6.52 -2.23
CA THR A 72 -2.73 7.32 -3.36
C THR A 72 -3.53 8.61 -3.61
N PHE A 73 -4.81 8.61 -3.29
CA PHE A 73 -5.71 9.76 -3.50
C PHE A 73 -6.19 10.38 -2.18
N SER A 74 -5.47 10.15 -1.09
CA SER A 74 -5.73 10.78 0.20
C SER A 74 -5.25 12.24 0.22
N ASP A 75 -5.44 12.92 1.34
CA ASP A 75 -4.93 14.28 1.58
C ASP A 75 -3.43 14.32 1.95
N GLY A 76 -2.75 13.18 1.89
CA GLY A 76 -1.32 13.05 2.17
C GLY A 76 -0.94 13.07 3.66
N LYS A 77 -1.92 13.12 4.56
CA LYS A 77 -1.65 13.08 6.00
C LYS A 77 -1.36 11.65 6.46
N LEU A 78 -0.22 11.47 7.09
CA LEU A 78 0.21 10.23 7.70
C LEU A 78 0.22 10.39 9.23
N ASN A 79 -0.32 9.39 9.92
CA ASN A 79 -0.36 9.36 11.38
C ASN A 79 0.52 8.20 11.86
N PHE A 80 1.72 8.53 12.32
CA PHE A 80 2.67 7.56 12.87
C PHE A 80 2.43 7.35 14.37
N ILE A 81 1.26 6.77 14.69
CA ILE A 81 0.84 6.48 16.06
C ILE A 81 0.27 5.06 16.15
N PRO A 82 0.50 4.33 17.26
CA PRO A 82 0.08 2.95 17.40
C PRO A 82 -1.43 2.77 17.58
N ARG A 83 -2.15 3.84 17.92
CA ARG A 83 -3.61 3.84 18.09
C ARG A 83 -4.26 4.97 17.32
N LEU A 84 -5.22 4.61 16.45
CA LEU A 84 -6.01 5.59 15.71
C LEU A 84 -7.43 5.05 15.48
N GLY A 85 -8.43 5.71 16.01
CA GLY A 85 -9.82 5.27 15.92
C GLY A 85 -10.03 3.88 16.53
N LYS A 86 -10.44 2.91 15.72
CA LYS A 86 -10.63 1.51 16.14
C LYS A 86 -9.38 0.65 15.97
N SER A 87 -8.36 1.16 15.28
CA SER A 87 -7.08 0.47 15.09
C SER A 87 -6.20 0.64 16.32
N ASP A 88 -5.68 -0.46 16.85
CA ASP A 88 -4.85 -0.49 18.04
C ASP A 88 -3.82 -1.61 17.89
N LEU A 89 -2.56 -1.24 17.63
CA LEU A 89 -1.46 -2.20 17.47
C LEU A 89 -1.13 -2.94 18.76
N TYR A 90 -1.37 -2.32 19.92
CA TYR A 90 -1.09 -2.94 21.22
C TYR A 90 -1.98 -4.14 21.53
N LYS A 91 -3.01 -4.40 20.72
CA LYS A 91 -3.79 -5.65 20.81
C LYS A 91 -3.04 -6.87 20.26
N TYR A 92 -2.02 -6.65 19.46
CA TYR A 92 -1.32 -7.72 18.72
C TYR A 92 0.19 -7.73 19.00
N LEU A 93 0.75 -6.63 19.47
CA LEU A 93 2.18 -6.40 19.67
C LEU A 93 2.43 -5.81 21.06
N SER A 94 3.61 -6.05 21.60
CA SER A 94 4.09 -5.29 22.75
C SER A 94 4.26 -3.81 22.40
N ILE A 95 4.33 -2.95 23.41
CA ILE A 95 4.52 -1.51 23.23
C ILE A 95 5.79 -1.24 22.41
N SER A 96 6.90 -1.87 22.77
CA SER A 96 8.19 -1.70 22.08
C SER A 96 8.12 -2.10 20.61
N GLU A 97 7.55 -3.28 20.30
CA GLU A 97 7.40 -3.73 18.91
C GLU A 97 6.52 -2.81 18.08
N ALA A 98 5.42 -2.31 18.66
CA ALA A 98 4.54 -1.39 17.96
C ALA A 98 5.22 -0.05 17.66
N GLU A 99 5.96 0.51 18.61
CA GLU A 99 6.70 1.75 18.45
C GLU A 99 7.83 1.60 17.43
N GLU A 100 8.60 0.51 17.49
CA GLU A 100 9.65 0.20 16.51
C GLU A 100 9.12 0.11 15.08
N LEU A 101 7.95 -0.52 14.88
CA LEU A 101 7.31 -0.61 13.56
C LEU A 101 6.80 0.74 13.06
N ILE A 102 6.28 1.59 13.94
CA ILE A 102 5.85 2.95 13.60
C ILE A 102 7.06 3.79 13.18
N ASP A 103 8.11 3.80 13.98
CA ASP A 103 9.36 4.51 13.68
C ASP A 103 10.00 4.02 12.37
N TYR A 104 9.98 2.71 12.15
CA TYR A 104 10.46 2.12 10.91
C TYR A 104 9.64 2.61 9.71
N THR A 105 8.32 2.58 9.83
CA THR A 105 7.41 3.03 8.77
C THR A 105 7.64 4.51 8.44
N GLU A 106 7.78 5.37 9.44
CA GLU A 106 8.11 6.78 9.25
C GLU A 106 9.44 6.96 8.51
N LYS A 107 10.48 6.22 8.89
CA LYS A 107 11.79 6.27 8.23
C LYS A 107 11.69 5.88 6.75
N VAL A 108 10.89 4.85 6.42
CA VAL A 108 10.68 4.44 5.01
C VAL A 108 9.98 5.55 4.23
N PHE A 109 8.92 6.15 4.77
CA PHE A 109 8.25 7.26 4.10
C PHE A 109 9.19 8.46 3.89
N ASN A 110 9.98 8.83 4.89
CA ASN A 110 10.94 9.93 4.80
C ASN A 110 12.08 9.65 3.79
N LYS A 111 12.38 8.39 3.49
CA LYS A 111 13.38 8.02 2.46
C LYS A 111 12.91 8.34 1.04
N PHE A 112 11.59 8.34 0.81
CA PHE A 112 10.99 8.52 -0.52
C PHE A 112 10.23 9.85 -0.69
N ASN A 113 10.36 10.73 0.27
CA ASN A 113 9.67 12.04 0.28
C ASN A 113 10.53 13.17 -0.33
#